data_5c7e5c0e0d6391637d7c262a84c4a573
#
_entry.id   5c7e5c0e0d6391637d7c262a84c4a573
#
_cell.length_a   1.000
_cell.length_b   1.000
_cell.length_c   1.000
_cell.angle_alpha   90.00
_cell.angle_beta   90.00
_cell.angle_gamma   90.00
#
_symmetry.space_group_name_H-M   'P 1'
#
loop_
_entity.id
_entity.type
_entity.pdbx_description
1 polymer ?
#
loop_
_entity_poly.entity_id
_entity_poly.type
_entity_poly.pdbx_seq_one_letter_code
_entity_poly.pdbx_strand_id
1 'polypeptide(L)'
;MNKSLALLTASLLLAGCQSLPPTPDGTPPVEDANTSQAAPEPKQYASFSEETLYALLAAELAGQRNRFDIALGNYVQQANATRDPGVAERAFRIAEYLGAEQAALDSALIWSDSAPDSLDAQRAAAVQLARAGRYDESMRYMEKVLQGQGDTHFDFLALSAAETDPDTRAGLLQSFDRLLQKYPENGQLLFGKALLLHQDGRAEEALELLEAHAASEQEIPPLLLRALSLIHI
;
A
#
# COMPACT_ATOMS: atom_id res chain seq x y z
N MET A 1 -13.97 50.38 -32.39
CA MET A 1 -12.66 50.20 -33.02
C MET A 1 -11.94 49.14 -32.16
N ASN A 2 -11.70 47.91 -32.53
CA ASN A 2 -11.71 47.13 -33.76
C ASN A 2 -12.29 45.72 -33.48
N LYS A 3 -13.34 45.36 -34.19
CA LYS A 3 -13.89 44.01 -34.29
C LYS A 3 -13.21 43.33 -35.48
N SER A 4 -12.06 42.71 -35.35
CA SER A 4 -11.41 41.97 -36.46
C SER A 4 -10.23 41.11 -35.97
N LEU A 5 -10.42 40.26 -34.98
CA LEU A 5 -9.38 39.27 -34.63
C LEU A 5 -9.96 37.97 -33.98
N ALA A 6 -11.12 37.50 -34.43
CA ALA A 6 -11.77 36.33 -33.89
C ALA A 6 -12.22 35.34 -34.97
N LEU A 7 -11.46 35.16 -36.05
CA LEU A 7 -11.87 34.30 -37.19
C LEU A 7 -10.70 33.58 -37.85
N LEU A 8 -9.73 33.07 -37.07
CA LEU A 8 -8.55 32.38 -37.69
C LEU A 8 -8.00 31.20 -36.85
N THR A 9 -8.81 30.53 -36.06
CA THR A 9 -8.35 29.34 -35.30
C THR A 9 -9.28 28.11 -35.40
N ALA A 10 -10.06 27.99 -36.49
CA ALA A 10 -10.99 26.86 -36.64
C ALA A 10 -10.77 26.08 -37.95
N SER A 11 -9.53 25.75 -38.33
CA SER A 11 -9.26 24.96 -39.55
C SER A 11 -7.94 24.24 -39.51
N LEU A 12 -7.70 23.35 -38.54
CA LEU A 12 -6.50 22.48 -38.55
C LEU A 12 -6.66 21.20 -37.72
N LEU A 13 -7.72 20.42 -37.94
CA LEU A 13 -7.83 19.06 -37.35
C LEU A 13 -8.57 18.08 -38.27
N LEU A 14 -8.15 17.97 -39.53
CA LEU A 14 -8.61 16.90 -40.43
C LEU A 14 -7.57 16.63 -41.51
N ALA A 15 -6.45 15.99 -41.16
CA ALA A 15 -5.56 15.35 -42.15
C ALA A 15 -4.70 14.31 -41.44
N GLY A 16 -5.05 13.04 -41.55
CA GLY A 16 -4.27 11.98 -40.92
C GLY A 16 -4.64 10.57 -41.34
N CYS A 17 -4.83 10.33 -42.66
CA CYS A 17 -4.71 8.98 -43.23
C CYS A 17 -3.98 9.11 -44.53
N GLN A 18 -2.63 9.07 -44.52
CA GLN A 18 -1.83 8.87 -45.72
C GLN A 18 -1.36 7.43 -45.74
N SER A 19 -1.88 6.67 -46.70
CA SER A 19 -1.41 5.37 -47.12
C SER A 19 -0.01 5.53 -47.77
N LEU A 20 0.97 4.81 -47.24
CA LEU A 20 2.31 4.68 -47.80
C LEU A 20 2.27 3.85 -49.10
N PRO A 21 3.04 4.22 -50.16
CA PRO A 21 3.15 3.42 -51.34
C PRO A 21 4.03 2.16 -51.14
N PRO A 22 3.83 1.06 -51.88
CA PRO A 22 4.62 -0.15 -51.74
C PRO A 22 6.04 0.06 -52.28
N THR A 23 7.03 -0.30 -51.48
CA THR A 23 8.43 -0.43 -51.90
C THR A 23 8.67 -1.83 -52.50
N PRO A 24 9.51 -1.99 -53.52
CA PRO A 24 9.77 -3.28 -54.19
C PRO A 24 10.81 -4.11 -53.42
N ASP A 25 10.56 -5.40 -53.42
CA ASP A 25 11.41 -6.56 -53.12
C ASP A 25 12.82 -6.34 -52.52
N GLY A 26 12.96 -6.75 -51.32
CA GLY A 26 14.20 -7.07 -50.64
C GLY A 26 13.90 -7.90 -49.41
N THR A 27 13.82 -9.21 -49.54
CA THR A 27 13.62 -10.18 -48.45
C THR A 27 14.83 -10.19 -47.53
N PRO A 28 14.72 -9.71 -46.28
CA PRO A 28 15.66 -10.10 -45.22
C PRO A 28 15.23 -11.43 -44.62
N PRO A 29 16.14 -12.22 -44.05
CA PRO A 29 15.83 -13.54 -43.51
C PRO A 29 14.81 -13.43 -42.36
N VAL A 30 13.84 -14.30 -42.38
CA VAL A 30 12.87 -14.51 -41.29
C VAL A 30 13.67 -15.11 -40.12
N GLU A 31 13.99 -14.29 -39.16
CA GLU A 31 14.43 -14.74 -37.86
C GLU A 31 13.18 -15.20 -37.10
N ASP A 32 13.08 -16.50 -36.92
CA ASP A 32 12.01 -17.16 -36.15
C ASP A 32 12.02 -16.69 -34.68
N ALA A 33 11.45 -15.50 -34.43
CA ALA A 33 11.11 -15.07 -33.09
C ALA A 33 9.79 -15.74 -32.65
N ASN A 34 9.83 -17.06 -32.54
CA ASN A 34 8.78 -17.83 -31.84
C ASN A 34 8.97 -17.66 -30.35
N THR A 35 8.82 -16.42 -29.85
CA THR A 35 8.59 -16.18 -28.43
C THR A 35 7.12 -16.49 -28.18
N SER A 36 6.86 -17.76 -27.91
CA SER A 36 5.58 -18.21 -27.38
C SER A 36 5.33 -17.47 -26.07
N GLN A 37 4.68 -16.31 -26.14
CA GLN A 37 4.05 -15.73 -24.97
C GLN A 37 3.00 -16.74 -24.53
N ALA A 38 3.31 -17.50 -23.47
CA ALA A 38 2.34 -18.35 -22.81
C ALA A 38 1.09 -17.49 -22.55
N ALA A 39 -0.04 -17.91 -23.09
CA ALA A 39 -1.32 -17.27 -22.80
C ALA A 39 -1.48 -17.21 -21.27
N PRO A 40 -1.92 -16.06 -20.72
CA PRO A 40 -2.12 -15.97 -19.28
C PRO A 40 -3.07 -17.08 -18.84
N GLU A 41 -2.67 -17.85 -17.84
CA GLU A 41 -3.51 -18.92 -17.30
C GLU A 41 -4.89 -18.36 -16.95
N PRO A 42 -5.98 -19.07 -17.30
CA PRO A 42 -7.32 -18.61 -17.03
C PRO A 42 -7.47 -18.46 -15.51
N LYS A 43 -7.74 -17.25 -15.05
CA LYS A 43 -8.02 -16.98 -13.63
C LYS A 43 -9.20 -17.84 -13.20
N GLN A 44 -9.00 -18.74 -12.27
CA GLN A 44 -10.09 -19.48 -11.64
C GLN A 44 -10.84 -18.52 -10.72
N TYR A 45 -12.07 -18.19 -11.08
CA TYR A 45 -12.96 -17.40 -10.23
C TYR A 45 -13.71 -18.34 -9.29
N ALA A 46 -13.81 -17.93 -8.01
CA ALA A 46 -14.66 -18.63 -7.06
C ALA A 46 -16.15 -18.49 -7.49
N SER A 47 -16.94 -19.54 -7.29
CA SER A 47 -18.39 -19.45 -7.51
C SER A 47 -19.05 -18.92 -6.24
N PHE A 48 -19.80 -17.83 -6.34
CA PHE A 48 -20.62 -17.31 -5.26
C PHE A 48 -22.04 -17.87 -5.31
N SER A 49 -22.70 -17.97 -4.15
CA SER A 49 -24.12 -18.26 -4.09
C SER A 49 -24.95 -17.12 -4.71
N GLU A 50 -26.20 -17.41 -5.09
CA GLU A 50 -27.12 -16.39 -5.62
C GLU A 50 -27.33 -15.24 -4.62
N GLU A 51 -27.42 -15.55 -3.32
CA GLU A 51 -27.58 -14.56 -2.25
C GLU A 51 -26.33 -13.66 -2.15
N THR A 52 -25.13 -14.24 -2.24
CA THR A 52 -23.88 -13.46 -2.26
C THR A 52 -23.82 -12.55 -3.48
N LEU A 53 -24.13 -13.06 -4.66
CA LEU A 53 -24.17 -12.26 -5.90
C LEU A 53 -25.17 -11.11 -5.79
N TYR A 54 -26.37 -11.37 -5.27
CA TYR A 54 -27.36 -10.33 -5.04
C TYR A 54 -26.87 -9.27 -4.07
N ALA A 55 -26.28 -9.67 -2.94
CA ALA A 55 -25.74 -8.73 -1.94
C ALA A 55 -24.60 -7.86 -2.50
N LEU A 56 -23.68 -8.44 -3.28
CA LEU A 56 -22.60 -7.71 -3.92
C LEU A 56 -23.09 -6.74 -5.00
N LEU A 57 -24.09 -7.14 -5.82
CA LEU A 57 -24.72 -6.25 -6.79
C LEU A 57 -25.45 -5.09 -6.09
N ALA A 58 -26.17 -5.38 -5.00
CA ALA A 58 -26.84 -4.35 -4.21
C ALA A 58 -25.82 -3.36 -3.61
N ALA A 59 -24.67 -3.86 -3.14
CA ALA A 59 -23.58 -3.05 -2.62
C ALA A 59 -22.99 -2.12 -3.69
N GLU A 60 -22.73 -2.62 -4.90
CA GLU A 60 -22.20 -1.80 -6.01
C GLU A 60 -23.21 -0.73 -6.43
N LEU A 61 -24.49 -1.07 -6.56
CA LEU A 61 -25.55 -0.10 -6.89
C LEU A 61 -25.72 0.97 -5.79
N ALA A 62 -25.56 0.58 -4.53
CA ALA A 62 -25.56 1.52 -3.40
C ALA A 62 -24.35 2.46 -3.49
N GLY A 63 -23.16 1.94 -3.75
CA GLY A 63 -21.93 2.73 -3.93
C GLY A 63 -22.05 3.75 -5.07
N GLN A 64 -22.62 3.35 -6.23
CA GLN A 64 -22.88 4.26 -7.35
C GLN A 64 -23.84 5.40 -7.00
N ARG A 65 -24.69 5.21 -6.00
CA ARG A 65 -25.62 6.22 -5.48
C ARG A 65 -25.11 6.94 -4.25
N ASN A 66 -23.82 6.87 -3.94
CA ASN A 66 -23.17 7.42 -2.77
C ASN A 66 -23.73 6.89 -1.43
N ARG A 67 -24.39 5.72 -1.42
CA ARG A 67 -24.84 5.05 -0.20
C ARG A 67 -23.78 4.07 0.26
N PHE A 68 -22.60 4.63 0.60
CA PHE A 68 -21.44 3.85 1.05
C PHE A 68 -21.68 3.12 2.37
N ASP A 69 -22.61 3.60 3.21
CA ASP A 69 -23.10 2.92 4.41
C ASP A 69 -23.71 1.55 4.10
N ILE A 70 -24.58 1.50 3.08
CA ILE A 70 -25.20 0.24 2.62
C ILE A 70 -24.17 -0.65 1.91
N ALA A 71 -23.31 -0.03 1.07
CA ALA A 71 -22.25 -0.76 0.38
C ALA A 71 -21.32 -1.45 1.38
N LEU A 72 -20.84 -0.72 2.38
CA LEU A 72 -19.95 -1.26 3.41
C LEU A 72 -20.60 -2.42 4.18
N GLY A 73 -21.85 -2.25 4.64
CA GLY A 73 -22.55 -3.30 5.37
C GLY A 73 -22.64 -4.61 4.60
N ASN A 74 -23.01 -4.55 3.32
CA ASN A 74 -23.05 -5.74 2.47
C ASN A 74 -21.66 -6.34 2.23
N TYR A 75 -20.65 -5.51 1.88
CA TYR A 75 -19.29 -6.00 1.64
C TYR A 75 -18.68 -6.65 2.87
N VAL A 76 -18.81 -6.06 4.07
CA VAL A 76 -18.32 -6.63 5.33
C VAL A 76 -19.02 -7.96 5.63
N GLN A 77 -20.34 -8.03 5.44
CA GLN A 77 -21.08 -9.28 5.64
C GLN A 77 -20.60 -10.37 4.66
N GLN A 78 -20.44 -10.05 3.39
CA GLN A 78 -19.99 -11.03 2.39
C GLN A 78 -18.52 -11.41 2.55
N ALA A 79 -17.65 -10.48 2.95
CA ALA A 79 -16.24 -10.78 3.28
C ALA A 79 -16.13 -11.82 4.40
N ASN A 80 -16.93 -11.65 5.46
CA ASN A 80 -17.01 -12.61 6.55
C ASN A 80 -17.55 -13.99 6.12
N ALA A 81 -18.58 -14.00 5.28
CA ALA A 81 -19.25 -15.23 4.85
C ALA A 81 -18.41 -16.03 3.83
N THR A 82 -17.79 -15.34 2.87
CA THR A 82 -17.10 -15.99 1.74
C THR A 82 -15.62 -16.18 1.95
N ARG A 83 -15.00 -15.34 2.79
CA ARG A 83 -13.53 -15.24 2.90
C ARG A 83 -12.83 -15.01 1.56
N ASP A 84 -13.54 -14.41 0.60
CA ASP A 84 -12.98 -14.06 -0.70
C ASP A 84 -12.07 -12.83 -0.56
N PRO A 85 -10.82 -12.89 -1.04
CA PRO A 85 -9.88 -11.79 -0.88
C PRO A 85 -10.30 -10.51 -1.61
N GLY A 86 -10.96 -10.61 -2.78
CA GLY A 86 -11.43 -9.45 -3.52
C GLY A 86 -12.60 -8.75 -2.82
N VAL A 87 -13.50 -9.53 -2.22
CA VAL A 87 -14.63 -9.01 -1.42
C VAL A 87 -14.09 -8.32 -0.15
N ALA A 88 -13.11 -8.93 0.52
CA ALA A 88 -12.49 -8.37 1.72
C ALA A 88 -11.69 -7.09 1.41
N GLU A 89 -10.92 -7.07 0.32
CA GLU A 89 -10.22 -5.87 -0.16
C GLU A 89 -11.22 -4.74 -0.41
N ARG A 90 -12.33 -5.02 -1.08
CA ARG A 90 -13.33 -4.01 -1.38
C ARG A 90 -13.99 -3.46 -0.11
N ALA A 91 -14.33 -4.34 0.85
CA ALA A 91 -14.83 -3.94 2.16
C ALA A 91 -13.83 -3.01 2.88
N PHE A 92 -12.55 -3.39 2.91
CA PHE A 92 -11.47 -2.62 3.50
C PHE A 92 -11.37 -1.21 2.87
N ARG A 93 -11.33 -1.09 1.54
CA ARG A 93 -11.22 0.19 0.85
C ARG A 93 -12.40 1.13 1.13
N ILE A 94 -13.62 0.59 1.19
CA ILE A 94 -14.80 1.38 1.52
C ILE A 94 -14.76 1.80 3.00
N ALA A 95 -14.36 0.91 3.89
CA ALA A 95 -14.24 1.20 5.31
C ALA A 95 -13.19 2.30 5.58
N GLU A 96 -12.03 2.24 4.93
CA GLU A 96 -11.01 3.30 5.02
C GLU A 96 -11.54 4.64 4.51
N TYR A 97 -12.20 4.65 3.35
CA TYR A 97 -12.79 5.86 2.80
C TYR A 97 -13.79 6.54 3.75
N LEU A 98 -14.55 5.73 4.49
CA LEU A 98 -15.54 6.22 5.47
C LEU A 98 -14.96 6.50 6.86
N GLY A 99 -13.70 6.18 7.12
CA GLY A 99 -13.12 6.24 8.46
C GLY A 99 -13.75 5.24 9.44
N ALA A 100 -14.29 4.13 8.96
CA ALA A 100 -14.91 3.07 9.76
C ALA A 100 -13.83 2.11 10.29
N GLU A 101 -13.10 2.55 11.32
CA GLU A 101 -11.88 1.92 11.82
C GLU A 101 -12.02 0.42 12.10
N GLN A 102 -13.07 0.01 12.84
CA GLN A 102 -13.25 -1.40 13.16
C GLN A 102 -13.53 -2.25 11.91
N ALA A 103 -14.37 -1.74 11.00
CA ALA A 103 -14.67 -2.44 9.74
C ALA A 103 -13.42 -2.53 8.84
N ALA A 104 -12.58 -1.49 8.83
CA ALA A 104 -11.31 -1.49 8.11
C ALA A 104 -10.35 -2.54 8.68
N LEU A 105 -10.20 -2.60 10.00
CA LEU A 105 -9.37 -3.61 10.67
C LEU A 105 -9.85 -5.03 10.36
N ASP A 106 -11.14 -5.31 10.59
CA ASP A 106 -11.69 -6.65 10.38
C ASP A 106 -11.56 -7.10 8.93
N SER A 107 -11.85 -6.21 7.99
CA SER A 107 -11.74 -6.49 6.55
C SER A 107 -10.29 -6.69 6.10
N ALA A 108 -9.35 -5.89 6.62
CA ALA A 108 -7.93 -6.03 6.34
C ALA A 108 -7.37 -7.37 6.85
N LEU A 109 -7.79 -7.81 8.04
CA LEU A 109 -7.43 -9.11 8.60
C LEU A 109 -7.98 -10.26 7.74
N ILE A 110 -9.25 -10.19 7.33
CA ILE A 110 -9.84 -11.18 6.43
C ILE A 110 -9.07 -11.23 5.11
N TRP A 111 -8.75 -10.06 4.52
CA TRP A 111 -8.01 -9.98 3.27
C TRP A 111 -6.62 -10.60 3.39
N SER A 112 -5.87 -10.26 4.45
CA SER A 112 -4.53 -10.79 4.67
C SER A 112 -4.51 -12.30 4.95
N ASP A 113 -5.54 -12.83 5.61
CA ASP A 113 -5.68 -14.28 5.85
C ASP A 113 -6.05 -15.04 4.58
N SER A 114 -6.89 -14.43 3.72
CA SER A 114 -7.37 -15.04 2.47
C SER A 114 -6.39 -14.90 1.31
N ALA A 115 -5.45 -13.96 1.38
CA ALA A 115 -4.40 -13.71 0.40
C ALA A 115 -3.04 -13.56 1.10
N PRO A 116 -2.48 -14.62 1.68
CA PRO A 116 -1.27 -14.56 2.50
C PRO A 116 -0.03 -14.06 1.74
N ASP A 117 0.01 -14.25 0.43
CA ASP A 117 1.10 -13.81 -0.46
C ASP A 117 0.94 -12.36 -0.95
N SER A 118 -0.20 -11.71 -0.67
CA SER A 118 -0.45 -10.33 -1.04
C SER A 118 0.23 -9.37 -0.06
N LEU A 119 1.30 -8.71 -0.49
CA LEU A 119 2.01 -7.72 0.33
C LEU A 119 1.11 -6.52 0.67
N ASP A 120 0.18 -6.15 -0.22
CA ASP A 120 -0.80 -5.09 0.04
C ASP A 120 -1.77 -5.47 1.16
N ALA A 121 -2.25 -6.72 1.18
CA ALA A 121 -3.11 -7.23 2.25
C ALA A 121 -2.36 -7.28 3.59
N GLN A 122 -1.12 -7.76 3.60
CA GLN A 122 -0.28 -7.79 4.80
C GLN A 122 -0.02 -6.38 5.33
N ARG A 123 0.27 -5.43 4.44
CA ARG A 123 0.48 -4.01 4.79
C ARG A 123 -0.79 -3.37 5.34
N ALA A 124 -1.93 -3.60 4.70
CA ALA A 124 -3.23 -3.09 5.18
C ALA A 124 -3.52 -3.58 6.61
N ALA A 125 -3.35 -4.89 6.87
CA ALA A 125 -3.52 -5.45 8.20
C ALA A 125 -2.55 -4.82 9.22
N ALA A 126 -1.27 -4.66 8.86
CA ALA A 126 -0.27 -4.05 9.73
C ALA A 126 -0.64 -2.61 10.12
N VAL A 127 -1.05 -1.78 9.16
CA VAL A 127 -1.43 -0.38 9.40
C VAL A 127 -2.67 -0.30 10.30
N GLN A 128 -3.69 -1.11 10.04
CA GLN A 128 -4.91 -1.11 10.87
C GLN A 128 -4.66 -1.61 12.29
N LEU A 129 -3.79 -2.62 12.45
CA LEU A 129 -3.37 -3.11 13.76
C LEU A 129 -2.59 -2.04 14.55
N ALA A 130 -1.73 -1.27 13.89
CA ALA A 130 -1.02 -0.15 14.52
C ALA A 130 -2.00 0.93 15.01
N ARG A 131 -2.98 1.32 14.17
CA ARG A 131 -4.04 2.27 14.56
C ARG A 131 -4.86 1.78 15.76
N ALA A 132 -5.09 0.47 15.83
CA ALA A 132 -5.80 -0.17 16.94
C ALA A 132 -4.93 -0.39 18.21
N GLY A 133 -3.66 0.07 18.21
CA GLY A 133 -2.74 -0.11 19.33
C GLY A 133 -2.20 -1.55 19.49
N ARG A 134 -2.45 -2.42 18.51
CA ARG A 134 -2.00 -3.82 18.50
C ARG A 134 -0.61 -3.96 17.89
N TYR A 135 0.38 -3.31 18.50
CA TYR A 135 1.72 -3.09 17.93
C TYR A 135 2.50 -4.37 17.67
N ASP A 136 2.46 -5.35 18.56
CA ASP A 136 3.14 -6.64 18.36
C ASP A 136 2.58 -7.43 17.18
N GLU A 137 1.28 -7.34 16.95
CA GLU A 137 0.66 -7.97 15.80
C GLU A 137 0.99 -7.21 14.52
N SER A 138 0.92 -5.89 14.56
CA SER A 138 1.34 -5.03 13.45
C SER A 138 2.78 -5.34 13.02
N MET A 139 3.70 -5.45 13.98
CA MET A 139 5.11 -5.78 13.72
C MET A 139 5.27 -7.13 13.00
N ARG A 140 4.48 -8.15 13.35
CA ARG A 140 4.50 -9.45 12.64
C ARG A 140 4.05 -9.35 11.20
N TYR A 141 3.04 -8.54 10.91
CA TYR A 141 2.59 -8.29 9.54
C TYR A 141 3.60 -7.45 8.75
N MET A 142 4.22 -6.44 9.38
CA MET A 142 5.32 -5.68 8.76
C MET A 142 6.52 -6.57 8.42
N GLU A 143 6.86 -7.54 9.29
CA GLU A 143 7.93 -8.50 9.00
C GLU A 143 7.62 -9.32 7.74
N LYS A 144 6.37 -9.74 7.53
CA LYS A 144 5.98 -10.45 6.29
C LYS A 144 6.13 -9.57 5.05
N VAL A 145 5.74 -8.29 5.14
CA VAL A 145 5.93 -7.33 4.05
C VAL A 145 7.42 -7.16 3.73
N LEU A 146 8.25 -7.06 4.76
CA LEU A 146 9.70 -6.97 4.62
C LEU A 146 10.31 -8.20 3.95
N GLN A 147 9.89 -9.40 4.36
CA GLN A 147 10.34 -10.66 3.74
C GLN A 147 10.00 -10.76 2.25
N GLY A 148 8.85 -10.20 1.86
CA GLY A 148 8.43 -10.10 0.46
C GLY A 148 9.07 -8.93 -0.30
N GLN A 149 10.03 -8.22 0.29
CA GLN A 149 10.68 -7.02 -0.29
C GLN A 149 9.69 -5.89 -0.63
N GLY A 150 8.59 -5.80 0.12
CA GLY A 150 7.63 -4.72 0.01
C GLY A 150 8.01 -3.50 0.83
N ASP A 151 7.40 -2.36 0.49
CA ASP A 151 7.52 -1.15 1.30
C ASP A 151 6.80 -1.35 2.63
N THR A 152 7.53 -1.22 3.72
CA THR A 152 7.00 -1.28 5.07
C THR A 152 6.69 0.12 5.59
N HIS A 153 5.82 0.20 6.61
CA HIS A 153 5.46 1.45 7.27
C HIS A 153 5.90 1.43 8.74
N PHE A 154 7.17 1.12 8.98
CA PHE A 154 7.75 1.14 10.34
C PHE A 154 7.77 2.53 10.96
N ASP A 155 7.89 3.58 10.14
CA ASP A 155 7.71 4.97 10.52
C ASP A 155 6.31 5.26 11.04
N PHE A 156 5.28 4.79 10.33
CA PHE A 156 3.89 4.90 10.77
C PHE A 156 3.65 4.15 12.09
N LEU A 157 4.23 2.96 12.24
CA LEU A 157 4.13 2.18 13.48
C LEU A 157 4.75 2.94 14.66
N ALA A 158 5.93 3.53 14.47
CA ALA A 158 6.60 4.35 15.47
C ALA A 158 5.75 5.58 15.84
N LEU A 159 5.23 6.31 14.84
CA LEU A 159 4.36 7.47 15.06
C LEU A 159 3.09 7.12 15.81
N SER A 160 2.47 5.99 15.48
CA SER A 160 1.24 5.52 16.14
C SER A 160 1.46 5.21 17.63
N ALA A 161 2.68 4.84 18.01
CA ALA A 161 3.04 4.52 19.39
C ALA A 161 3.52 5.74 20.21
N ALA A 162 3.66 6.92 19.60
CA ALA A 162 4.26 8.10 20.21
C ALA A 162 3.58 8.51 21.54
N GLU A 163 2.25 8.47 21.58
CA GLU A 163 1.46 8.90 22.74
C GLU A 163 1.06 7.74 23.68
N THR A 164 1.64 6.56 23.49
CA THR A 164 1.37 5.40 24.35
C THR A 164 2.16 5.47 25.65
N ASP A 165 1.88 4.55 26.57
CA ASP A 165 2.65 4.43 27.82
C ASP A 165 4.10 3.98 27.55
N PRO A 166 5.03 4.25 28.50
CA PRO A 166 6.44 3.90 28.33
C PRO A 166 6.71 2.40 28.18
N ASP A 167 5.90 1.54 28.81
CA ASP A 167 6.10 0.09 28.73
C ASP A 167 5.76 -0.43 27.32
N THR A 168 4.69 0.08 26.72
CA THR A 168 4.32 -0.20 25.33
C THR A 168 5.43 0.24 24.36
N ARG A 169 5.98 1.45 24.52
CA ARG A 169 7.10 1.91 23.68
C ARG A 169 8.35 1.07 23.87
N ALA A 170 8.68 0.71 25.11
CA ALA A 170 9.83 -0.17 25.40
C ALA A 170 9.66 -1.56 24.75
N GLY A 171 8.47 -2.15 24.81
CA GLY A 171 8.15 -3.43 24.13
C GLY A 171 8.30 -3.33 22.61
N LEU A 172 7.86 -2.21 22.02
CA LEU A 172 8.00 -1.98 20.59
C LEU A 172 9.47 -1.79 20.20
N LEU A 173 10.28 -1.05 20.99
CA LEU A 173 11.72 -0.93 20.76
C LEU A 173 12.41 -2.29 20.77
N GLN A 174 12.07 -3.19 21.71
CA GLN A 174 12.59 -4.56 21.72
C GLN A 174 12.20 -5.34 20.46
N SER A 175 11.01 -5.08 19.92
CA SER A 175 10.56 -5.71 18.68
C SER A 175 11.35 -5.20 17.47
N PHE A 176 11.68 -3.90 17.41
CA PHE A 176 12.61 -3.35 16.43
C PHE A 176 14.01 -3.98 16.56
N ASP A 177 14.53 -4.13 17.79
CA ASP A 177 15.85 -4.76 18.03
C ASP A 177 15.91 -6.19 17.49
N ARG A 178 14.86 -6.99 17.74
CA ARG A 178 14.77 -8.36 17.22
C ARG A 178 14.76 -8.40 15.70
N LEU A 179 14.07 -7.48 15.03
CA LEU A 179 14.06 -7.42 13.57
C LEU A 179 15.39 -6.91 13.00
N LEU A 180 16.03 -5.93 13.63
CA LEU A 180 17.35 -5.44 13.22
C LEU A 180 18.45 -6.49 13.38
N GLN A 181 18.34 -7.44 14.31
CA GLN A 181 19.23 -8.61 14.35
C GLN A 181 19.13 -9.49 13.10
N LYS A 182 17.94 -9.58 12.49
CA LYS A 182 17.73 -10.33 11.25
C LYS A 182 18.03 -9.52 9.99
N TYR A 183 17.78 -8.21 10.03
CA TYR A 183 17.86 -7.29 8.90
C TYR A 183 18.65 -6.02 9.29
N PRO A 184 19.97 -6.13 9.59
CA PRO A 184 20.74 -5.07 10.21
C PRO A 184 20.87 -3.81 9.34
N GLU A 185 20.90 -3.96 8.03
CA GLU A 185 21.07 -2.87 7.06
C GLU A 185 19.75 -2.35 6.46
N ASN A 186 18.61 -2.72 7.06
CA ASN A 186 17.32 -2.27 6.50
C ASN A 186 17.01 -0.83 6.94
N GLY A 187 17.06 0.10 6.00
CA GLY A 187 16.88 1.54 6.23
C GLY A 187 15.50 1.89 6.82
N GLN A 188 14.44 1.18 6.43
CA GLN A 188 13.08 1.43 6.95
C GLN A 188 12.96 1.04 8.42
N LEU A 189 13.57 -0.09 8.83
CA LEU A 189 13.65 -0.50 10.24
C LEU A 189 14.48 0.46 11.08
N LEU A 190 15.65 0.85 10.57
CA LEU A 190 16.55 1.79 11.24
C LEU A 190 15.85 3.12 11.47
N PHE A 191 15.20 3.65 10.44
CA PHE A 191 14.45 4.90 10.53
C PHE A 191 13.27 4.80 11.51
N GLY A 192 12.47 3.75 11.43
CA GLY A 192 11.33 3.53 12.35
C GLY A 192 11.78 3.46 13.80
N LYS A 193 12.86 2.71 14.11
CA LYS A 193 13.43 2.64 15.45
C LYS A 193 13.98 4.00 15.93
N ALA A 194 14.74 4.69 15.07
CA ALA A 194 15.30 6.01 15.42
C ALA A 194 14.18 7.03 15.71
N LEU A 195 13.09 6.99 14.91
CA LEU A 195 11.93 7.84 15.13
C LEU A 195 11.27 7.57 16.49
N LEU A 196 11.08 6.29 16.84
CA LEU A 196 10.52 5.92 18.14
C LEU A 196 11.43 6.31 19.32
N LEU A 197 12.76 6.15 19.20
CA LEU A 197 13.73 6.61 20.18
C LEU A 197 13.65 8.12 20.38
N HIS A 198 13.58 8.88 19.28
CA HIS A 198 13.46 10.33 19.34
C HIS A 198 12.18 10.76 20.08
N GLN A 199 11.04 10.12 19.81
CA GLN A 199 9.76 10.39 20.46
C GLN A 199 9.77 10.00 21.96
N ASP A 200 10.54 8.98 22.31
CA ASP A 200 10.75 8.56 23.71
C ASP A 200 11.73 9.46 24.49
N GLY A 201 12.17 10.56 23.87
CA GLY A 201 13.14 11.51 24.47
C GLY A 201 14.59 11.03 24.47
N ARG A 202 14.91 9.97 23.71
CA ARG A 202 16.24 9.36 23.59
C ARG A 202 16.91 9.80 22.29
N ALA A 203 16.98 11.12 22.07
CA ALA A 203 17.47 11.73 20.84
C ALA A 203 18.93 11.39 20.53
N GLU A 204 19.77 11.28 21.55
CA GLU A 204 21.19 10.89 21.41
C GLU A 204 21.32 9.46 20.85
N GLU A 205 20.55 8.51 21.37
CA GLU A 205 20.57 7.13 20.89
C GLU A 205 20.00 7.01 19.47
N ALA A 206 18.98 7.82 19.13
CA ALA A 206 18.47 7.90 17.77
C ALA A 206 19.54 8.40 16.79
N LEU A 207 20.31 9.41 17.20
CA LEU A 207 21.40 9.96 16.40
C LEU A 207 22.53 8.93 16.19
N GLU A 208 22.99 8.29 17.27
CA GLU A 208 24.01 7.24 17.21
C GLU A 208 23.61 6.10 16.28
N LEU A 209 22.34 5.66 16.37
CA LEU A 209 21.80 4.61 15.49
C LEU A 209 21.87 5.01 14.01
N LEU A 210 21.48 6.24 13.67
CA LEU A 210 21.49 6.73 12.29
C LEU A 210 22.90 7.00 11.76
N GLU A 211 23.82 7.45 12.61
CA GLU A 211 25.23 7.69 12.23
C GLU A 211 26.03 6.39 12.02
N ALA A 212 25.67 5.33 12.74
CA ALA A 212 26.33 4.03 12.61
C ALA A 212 26.01 3.30 11.31
N HIS A 213 24.97 3.74 10.56
CA HIS A 213 24.48 3.01 9.40
C HIS A 213 24.47 3.86 8.13
N ALA A 214 25.31 3.50 7.16
CA ALA A 214 25.48 4.21 5.88
C ALA A 214 24.17 4.34 5.07
N ALA A 215 23.24 3.40 5.20
CA ALA A 215 21.93 3.46 4.55
C ALA A 215 21.12 4.71 4.93
N SER A 216 21.34 5.26 6.14
CA SER A 216 20.64 6.45 6.62
C SER A 216 21.15 7.75 5.99
N GLU A 217 22.30 7.75 5.32
CA GLU A 217 22.91 8.95 4.75
C GLU A 217 22.35 9.35 3.38
N GLN A 218 21.65 8.42 2.71
CA GLN A 218 21.16 8.62 1.33
C GLN A 218 19.67 8.95 1.25
N GLU A 219 18.94 8.81 2.35
CA GLU A 219 17.49 9.02 2.38
C GLU A 219 17.13 10.32 3.12
N ILE A 220 16.16 11.09 2.57
CA ILE A 220 15.74 12.36 3.16
C ILE A 220 15.14 12.22 4.57
N PRO A 221 14.25 11.25 4.87
CA PRO A 221 13.65 11.15 6.19
C PRO A 221 14.66 10.92 7.33
N PRO A 222 15.66 10.02 7.22
CA PRO A 222 16.71 9.89 8.21
C PRO A 222 17.54 11.16 8.40
N LEU A 223 17.86 11.87 7.33
CA LEU A 223 18.61 13.15 7.41
C LEU A 223 17.82 14.22 8.16
N LEU A 224 16.50 14.34 7.91
CA LEU A 224 15.65 15.28 8.65
C LEU A 224 15.54 14.91 10.13
N LEU A 225 15.43 13.62 10.46
CA LEU A 225 15.39 13.17 11.85
C LEU A 225 16.71 13.45 12.58
N ARG A 226 17.86 13.25 11.92
CA ARG A 226 19.18 13.64 12.45
C ARG A 226 19.23 15.14 12.76
N ALA A 227 18.78 15.97 11.83
CA ALA A 227 18.74 17.41 12.03
C ALA A 227 17.85 17.81 13.22
N LEU A 228 16.66 17.20 13.35
CA LEU A 228 15.76 17.43 14.49
C LEU A 228 16.35 16.95 15.81
N SER A 229 17.00 15.79 15.84
CA SER A 229 17.67 15.26 17.04
C SER A 229 18.79 16.18 17.52
N LEU A 230 19.59 16.74 16.60
CA LEU A 230 20.67 17.70 16.94
C LEU A 230 20.14 19.03 17.51
N ILE A 231 18.91 19.44 17.17
CA ILE A 231 18.30 20.66 17.70
C ILE A 231 17.79 20.44 19.13
N HIS A 232 17.43 19.21 19.49
CA HIS A 232 16.85 18.86 20.79
C HIS A 232 17.89 18.40 21.84
N ILE A 233 19.13 18.22 21.47
CA ILE A 233 20.27 17.96 22.35
C ILE A 233 20.84 19.28 22.86
#